data_b331baff72a2a0050a5546e6aaca7657
#
_entry.id   b331baff72a2a0050a5546e6aaca7657
#
_cell.length_a   1.000
_cell.length_b   1.000
_cell.length_c   1.000
_cell.angle_alpha   90.00
_cell.angle_beta   90.00
_cell.angle_gamma   90.00
#
_symmetry.space_group_name_H-M   'P 1'
#
loop_
_entity.id
_entity.type
_entity.pdbx_description
1 polymer ?
#
loop_
_entity_poly.entity_id
_entity_poly.type
_entity_poly.pdbx_seq_one_letter_code
_entity_poly.pdbx_strand_id
1 'polypeptide(L)'
;MSANELVTEFLLAAEQGNINALKACLDKGVDINATNRQKRTAIIIASLNKQYACVEHLIAAGADIDKQDNTCFNPFLISCLTNDLTLLRIVLPAGPDLDRLTRFGGVGITPASEKGHVEIVRELLALTDINVNHTNFVGWTPLLEAIVLNDGGAKQQEIVKLLLDNGANPHMTDKYGKSPLELAREKGFHEIAELLLAAGA
;
A
#
# COMPACT_ATOMS: atom_id res chain seq x y z
N MET A 1 -14.36 -34.70 2.76
CA MET A 1 -13.60 -33.62 2.11
C MET A 1 -12.17 -33.70 2.61
N SER A 2 -11.18 -33.77 1.74
CA SER A 2 -9.77 -33.73 2.13
C SER A 2 -9.37 -32.34 2.61
N ALA A 3 -8.27 -32.21 3.38
CA ALA A 3 -7.79 -30.92 3.83
C ALA A 3 -7.51 -29.96 2.65
N ASN A 4 -6.99 -30.46 1.54
CA ASN A 4 -6.72 -29.66 0.34
C ASN A 4 -8.01 -29.18 -0.35
N GLU A 5 -9.07 -30.00 -0.38
CA GLU A 5 -10.36 -29.58 -0.92
C GLU A 5 -10.99 -28.49 -0.04
N LEU A 6 -10.89 -28.59 1.29
CA LEU A 6 -11.38 -27.58 2.21
C LEU A 6 -10.66 -26.25 2.04
N VAL A 7 -9.34 -26.24 1.88
CA VAL A 7 -8.56 -25.03 1.58
C VAL A 7 -8.99 -24.43 0.24
N THR A 8 -9.19 -25.24 -0.79
CA THR A 8 -9.63 -24.74 -2.10
C THR A 8 -11.02 -24.09 -2.02
N GLU A 9 -11.96 -24.73 -1.31
CA GLU A 9 -13.31 -24.17 -1.08
C GLU A 9 -13.24 -22.84 -0.32
N PHE A 10 -12.40 -22.76 0.71
CA PHE A 10 -12.20 -21.57 1.53
C PHE A 10 -11.69 -20.39 0.71
N LEU A 11 -10.64 -20.59 -0.09
CA LEU A 11 -10.05 -19.56 -0.94
C LEU A 11 -11.01 -19.12 -2.05
N LEU A 12 -11.77 -20.06 -2.63
CA LEU A 12 -12.81 -19.75 -3.62
C LEU A 12 -13.95 -18.92 -3.01
N ALA A 13 -14.38 -19.25 -1.78
CA ALA A 13 -15.37 -18.48 -1.05
C ALA A 13 -14.93 -17.02 -0.83
N ALA A 14 -13.64 -16.81 -0.50
CA ALA A 14 -13.05 -15.49 -0.35
C ALA A 14 -13.03 -14.71 -1.68
N GLU A 15 -12.71 -15.38 -2.79
CA GLU A 15 -12.71 -14.80 -4.15
C GLU A 15 -14.11 -14.34 -4.57
N GLN A 16 -15.12 -15.17 -4.30
CA GLN A 16 -16.51 -14.92 -4.69
C GLN A 16 -17.27 -14.01 -3.72
N GLY A 17 -16.71 -13.66 -2.57
CA GLY A 17 -17.40 -12.90 -1.54
C GLY A 17 -18.47 -13.71 -0.80
N ASN A 18 -18.38 -15.04 -0.83
CA ASN A 18 -19.35 -15.92 -0.19
C ASN A 18 -19.05 -16.11 1.30
N ILE A 19 -19.51 -15.16 2.10
CA ILE A 19 -19.30 -15.15 3.55
C ILE A 19 -19.82 -16.43 4.23
N ASN A 20 -20.94 -16.99 3.79
CA ASN A 20 -21.51 -18.19 4.42
C ASN A 20 -20.62 -19.41 4.20
N ALA A 21 -20.14 -19.60 2.97
CA ALA A 21 -19.19 -20.67 2.66
C ALA A 21 -17.85 -20.46 3.39
N LEU A 22 -17.35 -19.22 3.47
CA LEU A 22 -16.14 -18.86 4.18
C LEU A 22 -16.23 -19.23 5.68
N LYS A 23 -17.32 -18.86 6.34
CA LYS A 23 -17.61 -19.21 7.75
C LYS A 23 -17.69 -20.72 7.93
N ALA A 24 -18.43 -21.41 7.05
CA ALA A 24 -18.57 -22.87 7.13
C ALA A 24 -17.21 -23.62 6.99
N CYS A 25 -16.27 -23.06 6.22
CA CYS A 25 -14.91 -23.62 6.13
C CYS A 25 -14.11 -23.38 7.44
N LEU A 26 -14.24 -22.21 8.04
CA LEU A 26 -13.62 -21.91 9.34
C LEU A 26 -14.15 -22.82 10.46
N ASP A 27 -15.48 -23.03 10.50
CA ASP A 27 -16.13 -23.94 11.46
C ASP A 27 -15.64 -25.40 11.28
N LYS A 28 -15.28 -25.80 10.08
CA LYS A 28 -14.66 -27.10 9.78
C LYS A 28 -13.18 -27.19 10.13
N GLY A 29 -12.57 -26.10 10.64
CA GLY A 29 -11.20 -26.05 11.11
C GLY A 29 -10.16 -25.83 10.01
N VAL A 30 -10.50 -25.17 8.92
CA VAL A 30 -9.49 -24.74 7.94
C VAL A 30 -8.52 -23.75 8.60
N ASP A 31 -7.23 -23.85 8.29
CA ASP A 31 -6.28 -22.81 8.69
C ASP A 31 -6.65 -21.48 8.00
N ILE A 32 -6.99 -20.46 8.79
CA ILE A 32 -7.38 -19.13 8.30
C ILE A 32 -6.30 -18.48 7.43
N ASN A 33 -5.02 -18.86 7.68
CA ASN A 33 -3.86 -18.38 6.94
C ASN A 33 -3.35 -19.38 5.89
N ALA A 34 -4.17 -20.39 5.53
CA ALA A 34 -3.88 -21.29 4.43
C ALA A 34 -3.70 -20.52 3.11
N THR A 35 -2.82 -21.03 2.25
CA THR A 35 -2.46 -20.32 1.02
C THR A 35 -2.60 -21.20 -0.22
N ASN A 36 -2.81 -20.56 -1.37
CA ASN A 36 -2.65 -21.17 -2.67
C ASN A 36 -1.16 -21.26 -3.10
N ARG A 37 -0.90 -21.70 -4.34
CA ARG A 37 0.45 -21.81 -4.92
C ARG A 37 1.19 -20.46 -5.03
N GLN A 38 0.46 -19.34 -5.10
CA GLN A 38 1.01 -17.98 -5.13
C GLN A 38 1.26 -17.42 -3.72
N LYS A 39 1.10 -18.24 -2.67
CA LYS A 39 1.10 -17.85 -1.26
C LYS A 39 0.01 -16.84 -0.88
N ARG A 40 -1.05 -16.74 -1.66
CA ARG A 40 -2.20 -15.89 -1.33
C ARG A 40 -3.07 -16.55 -0.28
N THR A 41 -3.32 -15.84 0.80
CA THR A 41 -4.30 -16.18 1.83
C THR A 41 -5.70 -15.77 1.38
N ALA A 42 -6.73 -16.22 2.09
CA ALA A 42 -8.11 -15.82 1.83
C ALA A 42 -8.29 -14.29 1.92
N ILE A 43 -7.65 -13.63 2.89
CA ILE A 43 -7.76 -12.18 3.04
C ILE A 43 -7.09 -11.42 1.88
N ILE A 44 -5.96 -11.89 1.35
CA ILE A 44 -5.33 -11.32 0.15
C ILE A 44 -6.25 -11.47 -1.05
N ILE A 45 -6.83 -12.66 -1.25
CA ILE A 45 -7.75 -12.93 -2.37
C ILE A 45 -9.00 -12.05 -2.26
N ALA A 46 -9.62 -11.98 -1.08
CA ALA A 46 -10.76 -11.11 -0.84
C ALA A 46 -10.45 -9.63 -1.11
N SER A 47 -9.27 -9.16 -0.68
CA SER A 47 -8.80 -7.79 -0.92
C SER A 47 -8.63 -7.48 -2.40
N LEU A 48 -7.98 -8.37 -3.16
CA LEU A 48 -7.79 -8.22 -4.60
C LEU A 48 -9.12 -8.20 -5.38
N ASN A 49 -10.13 -8.90 -4.89
CA ASN A 49 -11.46 -8.98 -5.51
C ASN A 49 -12.48 -8.01 -4.89
N LYS A 50 -12.03 -7.08 -4.02
CA LYS A 50 -12.88 -6.07 -3.34
C LYS A 50 -14.05 -6.67 -2.56
N GLN A 51 -13.86 -7.87 -2.02
CA GLN A 51 -14.85 -8.56 -1.19
C GLN A 51 -14.75 -8.07 0.26
N TYR A 52 -15.07 -6.80 0.49
CA TYR A 52 -14.82 -6.10 1.74
C TYR A 52 -15.42 -6.77 2.96
N ALA A 53 -16.65 -7.27 2.85
CA ALA A 53 -17.29 -7.99 3.94
C ALA A 53 -16.57 -9.30 4.33
N CYS A 54 -15.93 -9.97 3.37
CA CYS A 54 -15.04 -11.10 3.66
C CYS A 54 -13.73 -10.64 4.33
N VAL A 55 -13.16 -9.50 3.91
CA VAL A 55 -11.97 -8.92 4.54
C VAL A 55 -12.26 -8.58 6.01
N GLU A 56 -13.34 -7.86 6.29
CA GLU A 56 -13.76 -7.52 7.66
C GLU A 56 -13.96 -8.78 8.52
N HIS A 57 -14.64 -9.79 7.96
CA HIS A 57 -14.86 -11.04 8.69
C HIS A 57 -13.55 -11.77 8.99
N LEU A 58 -12.62 -11.85 8.02
CA LEU A 58 -11.31 -12.50 8.19
C LEU A 58 -10.44 -11.77 9.22
N ILE A 59 -10.44 -10.44 9.22
CA ILE A 59 -9.78 -9.63 10.26
C ILE A 59 -10.36 -9.96 11.64
N ALA A 60 -11.69 -9.93 11.78
CA ALA A 60 -12.36 -10.24 13.05
C ALA A 60 -12.12 -11.68 13.52
N ALA A 61 -11.89 -12.61 12.59
CA ALA A 61 -11.56 -14.01 12.89
C ALA A 61 -10.06 -14.24 13.16
N GLY A 62 -9.22 -13.20 13.12
CA GLY A 62 -7.79 -13.27 13.46
C GLY A 62 -6.87 -13.69 12.32
N ALA A 63 -7.24 -13.41 11.07
CA ALA A 63 -6.34 -13.60 9.93
C ALA A 63 -5.08 -12.77 10.06
N ASP A 64 -3.93 -13.33 9.66
CA ASP A 64 -2.68 -12.59 9.55
C ASP A 64 -2.73 -11.61 8.37
N ILE A 65 -2.91 -10.32 8.70
CA ILE A 65 -3.03 -9.24 7.74
C ILE A 65 -1.70 -8.81 7.13
N ASP A 66 -0.58 -9.22 7.72
CA ASP A 66 0.77 -8.83 7.29
C ASP A 66 1.45 -9.88 6.43
N LYS A 67 0.87 -11.08 6.33
CA LYS A 67 1.38 -12.13 5.47
C LYS A 67 1.32 -11.72 4.02
N GLN A 68 2.47 -11.82 3.33
CA GLN A 68 2.60 -11.41 1.93
C GLN A 68 2.58 -12.61 0.97
N ASP A 69 2.01 -12.42 -0.20
CA ASP A 69 2.07 -13.38 -1.31
C ASP A 69 3.43 -13.32 -2.05
N ASN A 70 3.59 -14.12 -3.11
CA ASN A 70 4.82 -14.14 -3.91
C ASN A 70 5.14 -12.81 -4.63
N THR A 71 4.20 -11.88 -4.67
CA THR A 71 4.36 -10.54 -5.26
C THR A 71 4.52 -9.45 -4.20
N CYS A 72 4.73 -9.85 -2.94
CA CYS A 72 4.79 -8.97 -1.77
C CYS A 72 3.47 -8.24 -1.48
N PHE A 73 2.32 -8.78 -1.89
CA PHE A 73 1.02 -8.21 -1.58
C PHE A 73 0.50 -8.71 -0.25
N ASN A 74 -0.03 -7.78 0.55
CA ASN A 74 -0.91 -7.97 1.69
C ASN A 74 -2.08 -6.98 1.58
N PRO A 75 -3.15 -7.07 2.38
CA PRO A 75 -4.29 -6.15 2.28
C PRO A 75 -3.92 -4.66 2.34
N PHE A 76 -2.99 -4.28 3.21
CA PHE A 76 -2.53 -2.89 3.33
C PHE A 76 -1.85 -2.41 2.05
N LEU A 77 -0.87 -3.13 1.54
CA LEU A 77 -0.16 -2.77 0.30
C LEU A 77 -1.07 -2.80 -0.94
N ILE A 78 -2.05 -3.72 -0.99
CA ILE A 78 -3.06 -3.73 -2.06
C ILE A 78 -3.83 -2.41 -2.07
N SER A 79 -4.31 -1.93 -0.91
CA SER A 79 -5.04 -0.67 -0.82
C SER A 79 -4.24 0.52 -1.35
N CYS A 80 -2.95 0.59 -0.98
CA CYS A 80 -2.03 1.65 -1.41
C CYS A 80 -1.74 1.59 -2.92
N LEU A 81 -1.55 0.39 -3.47
CA LEU A 81 -1.20 0.16 -4.88
C LEU A 81 -2.38 0.35 -5.83
N THR A 82 -3.60 0.05 -5.40
CA THR A 82 -4.80 0.04 -6.25
C THR A 82 -5.73 1.23 -6.04
N ASN A 83 -5.32 2.21 -5.22
CA ASN A 83 -6.16 3.35 -4.83
C ASN A 83 -7.47 2.93 -4.16
N ASP A 84 -7.44 1.87 -3.37
CA ASP A 84 -8.62 1.34 -2.71
C ASP A 84 -8.78 1.91 -1.29
N LEU A 85 -9.40 3.10 -1.23
CA LEU A 85 -9.62 3.82 0.01
C LEU A 85 -10.55 3.07 0.97
N THR A 86 -11.52 2.31 0.43
CA THR A 86 -12.42 1.48 1.24
C THR A 86 -11.63 0.38 1.94
N LEU A 87 -10.78 -0.33 1.21
CA LEU A 87 -9.92 -1.37 1.78
C LEU A 87 -8.95 -0.78 2.82
N LEU A 88 -8.34 0.38 2.54
CA LEU A 88 -7.45 1.06 3.48
C LEU A 88 -8.14 1.31 4.83
N ARG A 89 -9.37 1.86 4.79
CA ARG A 89 -10.16 2.17 5.99
C ARG A 89 -10.61 0.94 6.77
N ILE A 90 -10.72 -0.20 6.12
CA ILE A 90 -11.00 -1.49 6.78
C ILE A 90 -9.73 -2.02 7.47
N VAL A 91 -8.57 -1.91 6.80
CA VAL A 91 -7.34 -2.57 7.27
C VAL A 91 -6.59 -1.74 8.32
N LEU A 92 -6.56 -0.40 8.21
CA LEU A 92 -5.81 0.45 9.15
C LEU A 92 -6.20 0.25 10.62
N PRO A 93 -7.49 0.15 10.99
CA PRO A 93 -7.87 -0.08 12.39
C PRO A 93 -7.40 -1.43 12.96
N ALA A 94 -7.07 -2.39 12.09
CA ALA A 94 -6.53 -3.68 12.50
C ALA A 94 -5.01 -3.64 12.82
N GLY A 95 -4.35 -2.49 12.64
CA GLY A 95 -2.95 -2.26 12.98
C GLY A 95 -1.96 -3.01 12.07
N PRO A 96 -2.01 -2.81 10.74
CA PRO A 96 -1.06 -3.46 9.84
C PRO A 96 0.38 -2.99 10.10
N ASP A 97 1.35 -3.85 9.83
CA ASP A 97 2.76 -3.50 9.82
C ASP A 97 3.06 -2.57 8.62
N LEU A 98 3.25 -1.28 8.91
CA LEU A 98 3.47 -0.23 7.91
C LEU A 98 4.84 -0.32 7.23
N ASP A 99 5.79 -1.07 7.82
CA ASP A 99 7.14 -1.26 7.29
C ASP A 99 7.24 -2.44 6.33
N ARG A 100 6.13 -3.14 6.03
CA ARG A 100 6.10 -4.17 4.99
C ARG A 100 6.43 -3.59 3.64
N LEU A 101 7.42 -4.22 2.98
CA LEU A 101 7.96 -3.73 1.72
C LEU A 101 7.19 -4.29 0.52
N THR A 102 7.02 -3.44 -0.48
CA THR A 102 6.67 -3.86 -1.83
C THR A 102 7.84 -4.62 -2.48
N ARG A 103 7.61 -5.27 -3.61
CA ARG A 103 8.67 -5.96 -4.38
C ARG A 103 9.83 -5.04 -4.82
N PHE A 104 9.63 -3.72 -4.80
CA PHE A 104 10.65 -2.72 -5.13
C PHE A 104 11.27 -2.07 -3.89
N GLY A 105 10.91 -2.53 -2.70
CA GLY A 105 11.48 -2.07 -1.44
C GLY A 105 10.88 -0.79 -0.87
N GLY A 106 9.80 -0.28 -1.46
CA GLY A 106 9.06 0.84 -0.88
C GLY A 106 8.02 0.38 0.14
N VAL A 107 7.69 1.22 1.11
CA VAL A 107 6.54 1.06 2.00
C VAL A 107 5.26 1.56 1.34
N GLY A 108 4.09 1.36 1.94
CA GLY A 108 2.78 1.63 1.31
C GLY A 108 2.61 3.04 0.72
N ILE A 109 3.14 4.08 1.37
CA ILE A 109 3.07 5.46 0.89
C ILE A 109 3.90 5.70 -0.39
N THR A 110 4.95 4.91 -0.63
CA THR A 110 5.83 5.04 -1.80
C THR A 110 5.06 4.84 -3.11
N PRO A 111 4.43 3.66 -3.37
CA PRO A 111 3.66 3.47 -4.60
C PRO A 111 2.39 4.34 -4.66
N ALA A 112 1.81 4.72 -3.53
CA ALA A 112 0.68 5.65 -3.51
C ALA A 112 1.09 7.04 -4.01
N SER A 113 2.28 7.50 -3.64
CA SER A 113 2.86 8.77 -4.11
C SER A 113 3.22 8.73 -5.59
N GLU A 114 3.88 7.65 -6.03
CA GLU A 114 4.18 7.41 -7.45
C GLU A 114 2.92 7.51 -8.33
N LYS A 115 1.85 6.83 -7.91
CA LYS A 115 0.63 6.67 -8.74
C LYS A 115 -0.37 7.83 -8.64
N GLY A 116 -0.08 8.84 -7.84
CA GLY A 116 -1.01 9.96 -7.69
C GLY A 116 -2.26 9.64 -6.87
N HIS A 117 -2.18 8.72 -5.93
CA HIS A 117 -3.29 8.31 -5.06
C HIS A 117 -3.44 9.26 -3.87
N VAL A 118 -3.87 10.50 -4.15
CA VAL A 118 -3.86 11.63 -3.20
C VAL A 118 -4.57 11.28 -1.88
N GLU A 119 -5.78 10.69 -1.94
CA GLU A 119 -6.54 10.39 -0.73
C GLU A 119 -5.90 9.27 0.12
N ILE A 120 -5.27 8.28 -0.51
CA ILE A 120 -4.49 7.27 0.20
C ILE A 120 -3.32 7.93 0.93
N VAL A 121 -2.55 8.79 0.24
CA VAL A 121 -1.42 9.52 0.85
C VAL A 121 -1.91 10.37 2.01
N ARG A 122 -3.01 11.11 1.82
CA ARG A 122 -3.61 11.97 2.85
C ARG A 122 -3.98 11.18 4.10
N GLU A 123 -4.70 10.06 3.95
CA GLU A 123 -5.12 9.26 5.10
C GLU A 123 -3.94 8.56 5.80
N LEU A 124 -2.97 8.06 5.05
CA LEU A 124 -1.76 7.49 5.65
C LEU A 124 -1.03 8.51 6.53
N LEU A 125 -0.83 9.74 6.02
CA LEU A 125 -0.16 10.80 6.77
C LEU A 125 -0.96 11.30 7.97
N ALA A 126 -2.29 11.31 7.87
CA ALA A 126 -3.15 11.79 8.95
C ALA A 126 -3.39 10.77 10.06
N LEU A 127 -3.37 9.48 9.75
CA LEU A 127 -3.83 8.41 10.64
C LEU A 127 -2.72 7.47 11.12
N THR A 128 -1.51 7.60 10.56
CA THR A 128 -0.40 6.68 10.87
C THR A 128 0.92 7.43 11.06
N ASP A 129 1.91 6.73 11.58
CA ASP A 129 3.30 7.16 11.70
C ASP A 129 4.21 6.60 10.58
N ILE A 130 3.62 6.30 9.41
CA ILE A 130 4.36 5.74 8.28
C ILE A 130 5.60 6.56 7.95
N ASN A 131 6.73 5.89 7.72
CA ASN A 131 7.99 6.56 7.44
C ASN A 131 7.97 7.23 6.05
N VAL A 132 7.74 8.55 6.03
CA VAL A 132 7.70 9.38 4.81
C VAL A 132 9.07 9.53 4.13
N ASN A 133 10.15 9.17 4.82
CA ASN A 133 11.53 9.24 4.33
C ASN A 133 12.12 7.86 4.03
N HIS A 134 11.31 6.80 4.04
CA HIS A 134 11.77 5.46 3.66
C HIS A 134 12.30 5.47 2.22
N THR A 135 13.44 4.79 2.01
CA THR A 135 14.03 4.65 0.66
C THR A 135 13.80 3.24 0.12
N ASN A 136 13.37 3.15 -1.13
CA ASN A 136 13.25 1.88 -1.84
C ASN A 136 14.62 1.35 -2.33
N PHE A 137 14.63 0.21 -3.02
CA PHE A 137 15.88 -0.44 -3.47
C PHE A 137 16.71 0.38 -4.47
N VAL A 138 16.14 1.40 -5.10
CA VAL A 138 16.88 2.33 -5.97
C VAL A 138 17.24 3.65 -5.27
N GLY A 139 16.97 3.74 -3.96
CA GLY A 139 17.31 4.90 -3.13
C GLY A 139 16.31 6.05 -3.24
N TRP A 140 15.10 5.83 -3.72
CA TRP A 140 14.09 6.87 -3.82
C TRP A 140 13.15 6.88 -2.63
N THR A 141 12.91 8.09 -2.11
CA THR A 141 11.86 8.37 -1.12
C THR A 141 10.50 8.51 -1.81
N PRO A 142 9.36 8.48 -1.08
CA PRO A 142 8.06 8.82 -1.63
C PRO A 142 8.03 10.18 -2.36
N LEU A 143 8.78 11.18 -1.83
CA LEU A 143 8.93 12.50 -2.46
C LEU A 143 9.64 12.41 -3.82
N LEU A 144 10.73 11.65 -3.91
CA LEU A 144 11.44 11.44 -5.17
C LEU A 144 10.58 10.68 -6.19
N GLU A 145 9.84 9.65 -5.76
CA GLU A 145 8.94 8.90 -6.66
C GLU A 145 7.81 9.78 -7.22
N ALA A 146 7.24 10.65 -6.39
CA ALA A 146 6.22 11.59 -6.85
C ALA A 146 6.73 12.57 -7.93
N ILE A 147 8.05 12.85 -7.95
CA ILE A 147 8.68 13.77 -8.90
C ILE A 147 9.20 13.03 -10.15
N VAL A 148 9.97 11.94 -9.92
CA VAL A 148 10.77 11.32 -10.99
C VAL A 148 9.90 10.60 -12.03
N LEU A 149 8.88 9.89 -11.58
CA LEU A 149 8.09 8.96 -12.42
C LEU A 149 6.82 9.60 -13.01
N ASN A 150 6.63 10.91 -12.84
CA ASN A 150 5.39 11.59 -13.14
C ASN A 150 5.55 12.80 -14.07
N ASP A 151 4.42 13.44 -14.37
CA ASP A 151 4.31 14.59 -15.26
C ASP A 151 4.29 15.95 -14.53
N GLY A 152 4.35 15.94 -13.19
CA GLY A 152 4.30 17.14 -12.36
C GLY A 152 2.93 17.80 -12.28
N GLY A 153 1.86 17.09 -12.66
CA GLY A 153 0.49 17.57 -12.66
C GLY A 153 -0.10 17.82 -11.26
N ALA A 154 -1.34 18.28 -11.20
CA ALA A 154 -2.00 18.73 -9.95
C ALA A 154 -1.98 17.68 -8.83
N LYS A 155 -2.16 16.39 -9.15
CA LYS A 155 -2.11 15.32 -8.15
C LYS A 155 -0.72 15.18 -7.53
N GLN A 156 0.33 15.26 -8.33
CA GLN A 156 1.71 15.19 -7.85
C GLN A 156 2.08 16.42 -7.03
N GLN A 157 1.66 17.61 -7.45
CA GLN A 157 1.84 18.83 -6.68
C GLN A 157 1.20 18.72 -5.30
N GLU A 158 -0.03 18.20 -5.24
CA GLU A 158 -0.73 17.98 -3.97
C GLU A 158 -0.02 16.94 -3.09
N ILE A 159 0.43 15.81 -3.67
CA ILE A 159 1.19 14.80 -2.94
C ILE A 159 2.52 15.34 -2.44
N VAL A 160 3.27 16.07 -3.26
CA VAL A 160 4.52 16.71 -2.85
C VAL A 160 4.27 17.64 -1.67
N LYS A 161 3.23 18.48 -1.74
CA LYS A 161 2.85 19.35 -0.63
C LYS A 161 2.50 18.57 0.63
N LEU A 162 1.65 17.52 0.52
CA LEU A 162 1.28 16.66 1.65
C LEU A 162 2.49 16.01 2.31
N LEU A 163 3.42 15.47 1.50
CA LEU A 163 4.63 14.84 2.01
C LEU A 163 5.52 15.85 2.75
N LEU A 164 5.75 17.03 2.17
CA LEU A 164 6.57 18.10 2.78
C LEU A 164 5.93 18.61 4.08
N ASP A 165 4.63 18.85 4.10
CA ASP A 165 3.89 19.29 5.30
C ASP A 165 3.93 18.24 6.44
N ASN A 166 4.23 16.98 6.12
CA ASN A 166 4.32 15.88 7.08
C ASN A 166 5.75 15.32 7.27
N GLY A 167 6.77 16.14 7.01
CA GLY A 167 8.16 15.85 7.39
C GLY A 167 8.98 15.08 6.36
N ALA A 168 8.55 15.05 5.09
CA ALA A 168 9.43 14.57 4.04
C ALA A 168 10.65 15.50 3.92
N ASN A 169 11.85 14.89 3.93
CA ASN A 169 13.09 15.64 3.85
C ASN A 169 13.39 16.04 2.39
N PRO A 170 13.34 17.35 2.05
CA PRO A 170 13.56 17.83 0.69
C PRO A 170 15.03 17.74 0.22
N HIS A 171 15.95 17.38 1.11
CA HIS A 171 17.36 17.26 0.81
C HIS A 171 17.84 15.83 0.55
N MET A 172 16.98 14.81 0.73
CA MET A 172 17.37 13.42 0.42
C MET A 172 17.51 13.25 -1.08
N THR A 173 18.75 12.94 -1.51
CA THR A 173 19.10 12.77 -2.92
C THR A 173 18.82 11.37 -3.41
N ASP A 174 18.70 11.21 -4.73
CA ASP A 174 18.74 9.91 -5.39
C ASP A 174 20.17 9.31 -5.36
N LYS A 175 20.33 8.11 -5.90
CA LYS A 175 21.65 7.43 -5.97
C LYS A 175 22.71 8.15 -6.83
N TYR A 176 22.31 9.14 -7.59
CA TYR A 176 23.21 9.98 -8.42
C TYR A 176 23.55 11.31 -7.74
N GLY A 177 23.06 11.53 -6.52
CA GLY A 177 23.27 12.74 -5.74
C GLY A 177 22.37 13.90 -6.14
N LYS A 178 21.33 13.67 -6.95
CA LYS A 178 20.38 14.71 -7.35
C LYS A 178 19.30 14.88 -6.28
N SER A 179 19.10 16.13 -5.86
CA SER A 179 18.03 16.50 -4.93
C SER A 179 16.66 16.55 -5.62
N PRO A 180 15.55 16.46 -4.84
CA PRO A 180 14.19 16.68 -5.36
C PRO A 180 14.05 17.98 -6.15
N LEU A 181 14.67 19.07 -5.68
CA LEU A 181 14.63 20.39 -6.34
C LEU A 181 15.34 20.38 -7.70
N GLU A 182 16.54 19.77 -7.79
CA GLU A 182 17.26 19.63 -9.05
C GLU A 182 16.45 18.81 -10.06
N LEU A 183 15.87 17.71 -9.64
CA LEU A 183 15.04 16.84 -10.49
C LEU A 183 13.77 17.56 -10.97
N ALA A 184 13.09 18.30 -10.09
CA ALA A 184 11.92 19.10 -10.46
C ALA A 184 12.26 20.17 -11.52
N ARG A 185 13.40 20.85 -11.34
CA ARG A 185 13.89 21.87 -12.31
C ARG A 185 14.27 21.26 -13.66
N GLU A 186 14.97 20.14 -13.67
CA GLU A 186 15.35 19.43 -14.89
C GLU A 186 14.13 18.98 -15.72
N LYS A 187 13.03 18.64 -15.01
CA LYS A 187 11.76 18.24 -15.64
C LYS A 187 10.86 19.43 -16.01
N GLY A 188 11.22 20.64 -15.61
CA GLY A 188 10.39 21.83 -15.83
C GLY A 188 9.13 21.89 -14.96
N PHE A 189 9.14 21.22 -13.79
CA PHE A 189 8.03 21.22 -12.83
C PHE A 189 8.11 22.43 -11.91
N HIS A 190 7.72 23.60 -12.42
CA HIS A 190 7.90 24.87 -11.74
C HIS A 190 7.15 24.93 -10.40
N GLU A 191 5.90 24.51 -10.37
CA GLU A 191 5.07 24.52 -9.15
C GLU A 191 5.64 23.59 -8.07
N ILE A 192 6.16 22.42 -8.45
CA ILE A 192 6.83 21.50 -7.51
C ILE A 192 8.14 22.12 -7.01
N ALA A 193 8.91 22.79 -7.88
CA ALA A 193 10.14 23.45 -7.46
C ALA A 193 9.85 24.58 -6.45
N GLU A 194 8.77 25.34 -6.63
CA GLU A 194 8.35 26.37 -5.67
C GLU A 194 7.94 25.76 -4.32
N LEU A 195 7.21 24.64 -4.31
CA LEU A 195 6.86 23.92 -3.08
C LEU A 195 8.10 23.45 -2.33
N LEU A 196 9.09 22.91 -3.04
CA LEU A 196 10.36 22.46 -2.47
C LEU A 196 11.17 23.62 -1.88
N LEU A 197 11.27 24.73 -2.60
CA LEU A 197 11.94 25.94 -2.10
C LEU A 197 11.26 26.52 -0.86
N ALA A 198 9.92 26.54 -0.84
CA ALA A 198 9.16 26.97 0.33
C ALA A 198 9.37 26.05 1.55
N ALA A 199 9.71 24.78 1.33
CA ALA A 199 10.07 23.81 2.37
C ALA A 199 11.56 23.84 2.76
N GLY A 200 12.36 24.74 2.17
CA GLY A 200 13.76 24.97 2.52
C GLY A 200 14.77 24.13 1.72
N ALA A 201 14.39 23.61 0.55
CA ALA A 201 15.28 22.85 -0.35
C ALA A 201 16.36 23.73 -1.00
#